data_f89963b0fffcb061b5f86d51801fe56f
#
_entry.id   f89963b0fffcb061b5f86d51801fe56f
#
_cell.length_a   1.000
_cell.length_b   1.000
_cell.length_c   1.000
_cell.angle_alpha   90.00
_cell.angle_beta   90.00
_cell.angle_gamma   90.00
#
_symmetry.space_group_name_H-M   'P 1'
#
loop_
_entity.id
_entity.type
_entity.pdbx_description
1 polymer ?
#
loop_
_entity_poly.entity_id
_entity_poly.type
_entity_poly.pdbx_seq_one_letter_code
_entity_poly.pdbx_strand_id
1 'polypeptide(L)'
;GMMHAPISAMIRISSPIEAAQWASQLDEGFVRDQAMSRTADHFARKDFEAAKEWAESVSSNDGAERVIGPVTKNWASRDPEAAMDWVSSLPEGKAQHSGTWAALNGWAGKDPAAASDYLANMPDSEMRNVAISGFSDRLVWENPQAAMTWANSITSDEMRNDALTRVGRSWARK
;
A
#
# COMPACT_ATOMS: atom_id res chain seq x y z
N GLY A 1 -33.34 -1.83 -0.38
CA GLY A 1 -32.53 -1.28 -1.44
C GLY A 1 -31.09 -1.78 -1.41
N MET A 2 -30.41 -1.69 -2.52
CA MET A 2 -28.99 -2.12 -2.64
C MET A 2 -28.04 -1.39 -1.69
N MET A 3 -28.44 -0.20 -1.17
CA MET A 3 -27.63 0.60 -0.25
C MET A 3 -27.38 -0.05 1.12
N HIS A 4 -28.13 -1.08 1.47
CA HIS A 4 -28.01 -1.76 2.76
C HIS A 4 -27.37 -3.15 2.68
N ALA A 5 -26.94 -3.59 1.46
CA ALA A 5 -26.24 -4.85 1.32
C ALA A 5 -24.85 -4.76 1.96
N PRO A 6 -24.41 -5.77 2.72
CA PRO A 6 -23.04 -5.81 3.22
C PRO A 6 -22.03 -5.74 2.06
N ILE A 7 -20.94 -4.99 2.27
CA ILE A 7 -19.86 -4.84 1.26
C ILE A 7 -19.42 -6.20 0.74
N SER A 8 -19.21 -7.16 1.64
CA SER A 8 -18.80 -8.51 1.28
C SER A 8 -19.81 -9.26 0.39
N ALA A 9 -21.10 -8.99 0.56
CA ALA A 9 -22.15 -9.57 -0.27
C ALA A 9 -22.11 -8.95 -1.69
N MET A 10 -21.99 -7.64 -1.78
CA MET A 10 -21.88 -6.94 -3.08
C MET A 10 -20.65 -7.42 -3.87
N ILE A 11 -19.52 -7.58 -3.24
CA ILE A 11 -18.29 -8.07 -3.88
C ILE A 11 -18.45 -9.51 -4.40
N ARG A 12 -19.20 -10.36 -3.69
CA ARG A 12 -19.38 -11.76 -4.09
C ARG A 12 -20.35 -11.95 -5.24
N ILE A 13 -21.41 -11.14 -5.30
CA ILE A 13 -22.48 -11.30 -6.29
C ILE A 13 -22.27 -10.50 -7.56
N SER A 14 -21.42 -9.49 -7.51
CA SER A 14 -21.09 -8.63 -8.65
C SER A 14 -19.83 -9.11 -9.35
N SER A 15 -19.72 -8.81 -10.65
CA SER A 15 -18.41 -8.91 -11.29
C SER A 15 -17.44 -7.90 -10.66
N PRO A 16 -16.13 -8.11 -10.73
CA PRO A 16 -15.17 -7.13 -10.17
C PRO A 16 -15.37 -5.71 -10.67
N ILE A 17 -15.68 -5.55 -11.96
CA ILE A 17 -15.89 -4.23 -12.56
C ILE A 17 -17.18 -3.56 -12.04
N GLU A 18 -18.24 -4.32 -11.86
CA GLU A 18 -19.50 -3.83 -11.28
C GLU A 18 -19.31 -3.42 -9.82
N ALA A 19 -18.57 -4.20 -9.05
CA ALA A 19 -18.23 -3.88 -7.66
C ALA A 19 -17.39 -2.60 -7.57
N ALA A 20 -16.43 -2.42 -8.48
CA ALA A 20 -15.62 -1.20 -8.56
C ALA A 20 -16.46 0.03 -8.90
N GLN A 21 -17.37 -0.08 -9.87
CA GLN A 21 -18.29 0.99 -10.24
C GLN A 21 -19.21 1.35 -9.07
N TRP A 22 -19.78 0.36 -8.41
CA TRP A 22 -20.62 0.57 -7.24
C TRP A 22 -19.87 1.30 -6.12
N ALA A 23 -18.69 0.81 -5.76
CA ALA A 23 -17.87 1.41 -4.70
C ALA A 23 -17.51 2.87 -5.00
N SER A 24 -17.19 3.19 -6.26
CA SER A 24 -16.82 4.53 -6.70
C SER A 24 -17.99 5.52 -6.67
N GLN A 25 -19.24 5.03 -6.72
CA GLN A 25 -20.46 5.86 -6.70
C GLN A 25 -20.99 6.15 -5.30
N LEU A 26 -20.45 5.51 -4.27
CA LEU A 26 -20.85 5.78 -2.90
C LEU A 26 -20.44 7.19 -2.48
N ASP A 27 -21.24 7.80 -1.59
CA ASP A 27 -20.91 9.08 -0.99
C ASP A 27 -19.62 8.97 -0.18
N GLU A 28 -18.86 10.05 -0.15
CA GLU A 28 -17.60 10.11 0.63
C GLU A 28 -17.83 9.74 2.08
N GLY A 29 -16.89 9.00 2.65
CA GLY A 29 -16.92 8.58 4.03
C GLY A 29 -16.42 7.17 4.26
N PHE A 30 -16.56 6.71 5.49
CA PHE A 30 -16.05 5.42 5.94
C PHE A 30 -16.55 4.23 5.09
N VAL A 31 -17.83 4.23 4.72
CA VAL A 31 -18.44 3.13 3.94
C VAL A 31 -17.81 3.06 2.54
N ARG A 32 -17.65 4.20 1.87
CA ARG A 32 -16.97 4.28 0.58
C ARG A 32 -15.53 3.79 0.67
N ASP A 33 -14.79 4.27 1.67
CA ASP A 33 -13.39 3.89 1.88
C ASP A 33 -13.25 2.38 2.07
N GLN A 34 -14.10 1.79 2.89
CA GLN A 34 -14.13 0.33 3.10
C GLN A 34 -14.50 -0.43 1.83
N ALA A 35 -15.50 0.06 1.11
CA ALA A 35 -15.94 -0.57 -0.14
C ALA A 35 -14.81 -0.53 -1.20
N MET A 36 -14.16 0.61 -1.36
CA MET A 36 -13.05 0.75 -2.31
C MET A 36 -11.87 -0.17 -1.97
N SER A 37 -11.44 -0.19 -0.72
CA SER A 37 -10.32 -1.03 -0.28
C SER A 37 -10.60 -2.52 -0.44
N ARG A 38 -11.77 -2.97 -0.02
CA ARG A 38 -12.15 -4.39 -0.12
C ARG A 38 -12.37 -4.84 -1.55
N THR A 39 -12.98 -3.98 -2.35
CA THR A 39 -13.17 -4.25 -3.78
C THR A 39 -11.83 -4.33 -4.50
N ALA A 40 -10.91 -3.41 -4.22
CA ALA A 40 -9.58 -3.39 -4.80
C ALA A 40 -8.80 -4.66 -4.46
N ASP A 41 -8.81 -5.08 -3.20
CA ASP A 41 -8.12 -6.29 -2.76
C ASP A 41 -8.70 -7.55 -3.42
N HIS A 42 -10.03 -7.65 -3.47
CA HIS A 42 -10.70 -8.77 -4.12
C HIS A 42 -10.46 -8.80 -5.63
N PHE A 43 -10.60 -7.62 -6.27
CA PHE A 43 -10.39 -7.45 -7.71
C PHE A 43 -8.97 -7.80 -8.11
N ALA A 44 -7.97 -7.33 -7.37
CA ALA A 44 -6.56 -7.61 -7.65
C ALA A 44 -6.23 -9.11 -7.59
N ARG A 45 -6.95 -9.87 -6.77
CA ARG A 45 -6.78 -11.33 -6.71
C ARG A 45 -7.50 -12.08 -7.82
N LYS A 46 -8.60 -11.54 -8.33
CA LYS A 46 -9.44 -12.18 -9.35
C LYS A 46 -9.04 -11.82 -10.78
N ASP A 47 -8.79 -10.55 -11.02
CA ASP A 47 -8.40 -10.01 -12.33
C ASP A 47 -7.44 -8.84 -12.10
N PHE A 48 -6.17 -9.16 -11.96
CA PHE A 48 -5.14 -8.19 -11.63
C PHE A 48 -5.02 -7.06 -12.66
N GLU A 49 -5.06 -7.39 -13.96
CA GLU A 49 -4.92 -6.38 -15.03
C GLU A 49 -6.06 -5.37 -14.99
N ALA A 50 -7.29 -5.84 -14.81
CA ALA A 50 -8.44 -4.96 -14.69
C ALA A 50 -8.41 -4.12 -13.40
N ALA A 51 -7.93 -4.69 -12.30
CA ALA A 51 -7.74 -3.96 -11.04
C ALA A 51 -6.68 -2.85 -11.21
N LYS A 52 -5.59 -3.12 -11.90
CA LYS A 52 -4.56 -2.15 -12.24
C LYS A 52 -5.12 -1.02 -13.09
N GLU A 53 -5.89 -1.32 -14.13
CA GLU A 53 -6.55 -0.32 -14.96
C GLU A 53 -7.49 0.57 -14.14
N TRP A 54 -8.27 -0.02 -13.24
CA TRP A 54 -9.11 0.74 -12.32
C TRP A 54 -8.30 1.66 -11.43
N ALA A 55 -7.23 1.15 -10.83
CA ALA A 55 -6.32 1.92 -9.99
C ALA A 55 -5.73 3.13 -10.75
N GLU A 56 -5.30 2.92 -11.98
CA GLU A 56 -4.78 3.99 -12.83
C GLU A 56 -5.86 5.05 -13.14
N SER A 57 -7.09 4.63 -13.40
CA SER A 57 -8.21 5.53 -13.69
C SER A 57 -8.59 6.44 -12.52
N VAL A 58 -8.36 6.01 -11.28
CA VAL A 58 -8.69 6.77 -10.07
C VAL A 58 -7.47 7.40 -9.40
N SER A 59 -6.28 7.25 -9.96
CA SER A 59 -5.00 7.63 -9.32
C SER A 59 -4.90 9.11 -8.93
N SER A 60 -5.63 9.99 -9.62
CA SER A 60 -5.67 11.43 -9.31
C SER A 60 -6.88 11.85 -8.48
N ASN A 61 -7.75 10.90 -8.10
CA ASN A 61 -8.98 11.19 -7.37
C ASN A 61 -8.74 11.15 -5.85
N ASP A 62 -9.56 11.87 -5.10
CA ASP A 62 -9.58 11.75 -3.65
C ASP A 62 -9.92 10.32 -3.23
N GLY A 63 -9.15 9.78 -2.30
CA GLY A 63 -9.33 8.41 -1.83
C GLY A 63 -8.64 7.34 -2.70
N ALA A 64 -7.88 7.74 -3.72
CA ALA A 64 -7.15 6.82 -4.60
C ALA A 64 -6.25 5.85 -3.83
N GLU A 65 -5.71 6.25 -2.69
CA GLU A 65 -4.89 5.39 -1.82
C GLU A 65 -5.62 4.12 -1.39
N ARG A 66 -6.94 4.16 -1.33
CA ARG A 66 -7.78 3.00 -0.97
C ARG A 66 -7.77 1.91 -2.05
N VAL A 67 -7.43 2.27 -3.27
CA VAL A 67 -7.32 1.33 -4.41
C VAL A 67 -5.85 1.02 -4.70
N ILE A 68 -5.02 2.04 -4.75
CA ILE A 68 -3.58 1.90 -5.08
C ILE A 68 -2.87 1.01 -4.07
N GLY A 69 -3.13 1.19 -2.76
CA GLY A 69 -2.51 0.38 -1.71
C GLY A 69 -2.74 -1.13 -1.90
N PRO A 70 -3.98 -1.61 -1.91
CA PRO A 70 -4.29 -3.03 -2.11
C PRO A 70 -3.80 -3.61 -3.43
N VAL A 71 -3.91 -2.86 -4.53
CA VAL A 71 -3.41 -3.31 -5.85
C VAL A 71 -1.89 -3.46 -5.82
N THR A 72 -1.19 -2.48 -5.28
CA THR A 72 0.28 -2.53 -5.14
C THR A 72 0.73 -3.68 -4.26
N LYS A 73 0.06 -3.89 -3.13
CA LYS A 73 0.35 -4.99 -2.22
C LYS A 73 0.24 -6.35 -2.92
N ASN A 74 -0.82 -6.56 -3.68
CA ASN A 74 -1.01 -7.79 -4.46
C ASN A 74 0.07 -7.96 -5.53
N TRP A 75 0.44 -6.88 -6.21
CA TRP A 75 1.50 -6.92 -7.21
C TRP A 75 2.86 -7.23 -6.57
N ALA A 76 3.19 -6.53 -5.49
CA ALA A 76 4.47 -6.72 -4.78
C ALA A 76 4.65 -8.14 -4.23
N SER A 77 3.57 -8.87 -3.96
CA SER A 77 3.65 -10.27 -3.56
C SER A 77 4.15 -11.20 -4.68
N ARG A 78 4.07 -10.76 -5.93
CA ARG A 78 4.50 -11.52 -7.12
C ARG A 78 5.78 -10.95 -7.71
N ASP A 79 5.81 -9.65 -7.95
CA ASP A 79 6.94 -8.93 -8.55
C ASP A 79 7.06 -7.55 -7.90
N PRO A 80 7.82 -7.45 -6.79
CA PRO A 80 7.94 -6.19 -6.06
C PRO A 80 8.67 -5.09 -6.85
N GLU A 81 9.62 -5.43 -7.71
CA GLU A 81 10.31 -4.43 -8.53
C GLU A 81 9.36 -3.81 -9.56
N ALA A 82 8.58 -4.63 -10.25
CA ALA A 82 7.57 -4.14 -11.18
C ALA A 82 6.49 -3.30 -10.47
N ALA A 83 6.10 -3.68 -9.26
CA ALA A 83 5.17 -2.91 -8.44
C ALA A 83 5.75 -1.53 -8.10
N MET A 84 7.03 -1.45 -7.74
CA MET A 84 7.71 -0.17 -7.46
C MET A 84 7.87 0.68 -8.72
N ASP A 85 8.18 0.10 -9.85
CA ASP A 85 8.25 0.82 -11.14
C ASP A 85 6.90 1.46 -11.48
N TRP A 86 5.82 0.71 -11.31
CA TRP A 86 4.47 1.22 -11.53
C TRP A 86 4.11 2.36 -10.57
N VAL A 87 4.33 2.18 -9.28
CA VAL A 87 4.05 3.19 -8.26
C VAL A 87 4.84 4.47 -8.53
N SER A 88 6.09 4.35 -8.96
CA SER A 88 6.94 5.49 -9.30
C SER A 88 6.39 6.31 -10.48
N SER A 89 5.61 5.69 -11.35
CA SER A 89 4.98 6.35 -12.49
C SER A 89 3.68 7.08 -12.16
N LEU A 90 3.12 6.86 -10.96
CA LEU A 90 1.89 7.52 -10.52
C LEU A 90 2.13 8.98 -10.15
N PRO A 91 1.07 9.83 -10.18
CA PRO A 91 1.17 11.20 -9.70
C PRO A 91 1.65 11.26 -8.23
N GLU A 92 2.47 12.26 -7.92
CA GLU A 92 2.92 12.50 -6.53
C GLU A 92 1.71 12.75 -5.63
N GLY A 93 1.75 12.18 -4.42
CA GLY A 93 0.71 12.38 -3.42
C GLY A 93 0.45 11.15 -2.56
N LYS A 94 -0.65 11.18 -1.83
CA LYS A 94 -1.03 10.13 -0.87
C LYS A 94 -1.13 8.75 -1.50
N ALA A 95 -1.66 8.66 -2.72
CA ALA A 95 -1.85 7.38 -3.40
C ALA A 95 -0.49 6.74 -3.74
N GLN A 96 0.45 7.52 -4.28
CA GLN A 96 1.81 7.05 -4.55
C GLN A 96 2.53 6.64 -3.26
N HIS A 97 2.39 7.42 -2.20
CA HIS A 97 2.96 7.10 -0.88
C HIS A 97 2.37 5.79 -0.33
N SER A 98 1.07 5.63 -0.40
CA SER A 98 0.39 4.41 0.05
C SER A 98 0.89 3.17 -0.71
N GLY A 99 1.01 3.27 -2.03
CA GLY A 99 1.55 2.19 -2.86
C GLY A 99 3.00 1.87 -2.54
N THR A 100 3.84 2.87 -2.38
CA THR A 100 5.27 2.71 -2.03
C THR A 100 5.43 2.00 -0.69
N TRP A 101 4.68 2.46 0.32
CA TRP A 101 4.69 1.83 1.64
C TRP A 101 4.25 0.36 1.56
N ALA A 102 3.13 0.10 0.85
CA ALA A 102 2.58 -1.24 0.71
C ALA A 102 3.55 -2.19 0.00
N ALA A 103 4.22 -1.72 -1.06
CA ALA A 103 5.20 -2.52 -1.81
C ALA A 103 6.37 -2.94 -0.93
N LEU A 104 6.99 -2.02 -0.22
CA LEU A 104 8.15 -2.32 0.63
C LEU A 104 7.75 -3.09 1.89
N ASN A 105 6.57 -2.84 2.43
CA ASN A 105 6.05 -3.62 3.55
C ASN A 105 5.85 -5.09 3.15
N GLY A 106 5.21 -5.33 2.02
CA GLY A 106 5.02 -6.68 1.48
C GLY A 106 6.34 -7.36 1.12
N TRP A 107 7.25 -6.64 0.48
CA TRP A 107 8.57 -7.15 0.09
C TRP A 107 9.42 -7.54 1.30
N ALA A 108 9.41 -6.71 2.34
CA ALA A 108 10.11 -7.00 3.59
C ALA A 108 9.65 -8.32 4.23
N GLY A 109 8.38 -8.65 4.11
CA GLY A 109 7.85 -9.91 4.62
C GLY A 109 8.21 -11.13 3.78
N LYS A 110 8.51 -10.92 2.50
CA LYS A 110 8.83 -12.00 1.55
C LYS A 110 10.34 -12.23 1.42
N ASP A 111 11.09 -11.17 1.22
CA ASP A 111 12.55 -11.20 1.01
C ASP A 111 13.18 -9.91 1.53
N PRO A 112 13.44 -9.81 2.84
CA PRO A 112 14.01 -8.60 3.42
C PRO A 112 15.41 -8.26 2.88
N ALA A 113 16.19 -9.24 2.48
CA ALA A 113 17.52 -9.01 1.92
C ALA A 113 17.43 -8.27 0.57
N ALA A 114 16.61 -8.76 -0.35
CA ALA A 114 16.38 -8.12 -1.64
C ALA A 114 15.77 -6.73 -1.48
N ALA A 115 14.81 -6.56 -0.57
CA ALA A 115 14.20 -5.26 -0.27
C ALA A 115 15.23 -4.26 0.27
N SER A 116 16.14 -4.69 1.16
CA SER A 116 17.19 -3.82 1.70
C SER A 116 18.19 -3.40 0.61
N ASP A 117 18.56 -4.30 -0.28
CA ASP A 117 19.42 -3.98 -1.42
C ASP A 117 18.77 -2.95 -2.35
N TYR A 118 17.49 -3.10 -2.61
CA TYR A 118 16.73 -2.13 -3.41
C TYR A 118 16.73 -0.74 -2.75
N LEU A 119 16.46 -0.68 -1.44
CA LEU A 119 16.47 0.58 -0.69
C LEU A 119 17.86 1.23 -0.65
N ALA A 120 18.91 0.43 -0.51
CA ALA A 120 20.28 0.93 -0.50
C ALA A 120 20.67 1.61 -1.82
N ASN A 121 20.10 1.17 -2.93
CA ASN A 121 20.36 1.73 -4.27
C ASN A 121 19.37 2.82 -4.68
N MET A 122 18.33 3.06 -3.91
CA MET A 122 17.36 4.12 -4.17
C MET A 122 17.97 5.49 -3.90
N PRO A 123 17.76 6.49 -4.80
CA PRO A 123 18.18 7.87 -4.53
C PRO A 123 17.47 8.42 -3.29
N ASP A 124 18.15 9.27 -2.54
CA ASP A 124 17.56 9.99 -1.42
C ASP A 124 16.41 10.87 -1.91
N SER A 125 15.23 10.66 -1.34
CA SER A 125 13.98 11.30 -1.77
C SER A 125 12.89 11.06 -0.72
N GLU A 126 11.79 11.81 -0.81
CA GLU A 126 10.61 11.56 0.00
C GLU A 126 10.06 10.15 -0.25
N MET A 127 10.07 9.71 -1.49
CA MET A 127 9.64 8.35 -1.85
C MET A 127 10.48 7.28 -1.18
N ARG A 128 11.80 7.46 -1.11
CA ARG A 128 12.70 6.56 -0.37
C ARG A 128 12.38 6.54 1.12
N ASN A 129 12.08 7.70 1.70
CA ASN A 129 11.68 7.79 3.11
C ASN A 129 10.39 7.00 3.40
N VAL A 130 9.40 7.11 2.52
CA VAL A 130 8.16 6.32 2.61
C VAL A 130 8.46 4.81 2.46
N ALA A 131 9.30 4.46 1.51
CA ALA A 131 9.72 3.07 1.28
C ALA A 131 10.40 2.47 2.53
N ILE A 132 11.31 3.21 3.14
CA ILE A 132 11.97 2.81 4.40
C ILE A 132 10.94 2.63 5.52
N SER A 133 9.95 3.52 5.62
CA SER A 133 8.88 3.39 6.63
C SER A 133 8.13 2.07 6.49
N GLY A 134 7.72 1.73 5.26
CA GLY A 134 7.02 0.46 4.99
C GLY A 134 7.88 -0.75 5.31
N PHE A 135 9.14 -0.71 4.90
CA PHE A 135 10.13 -1.75 5.17
C PHE A 135 10.36 -1.96 6.68
N SER A 136 10.61 -0.88 7.40
CA SER A 136 10.91 -0.93 8.85
C SER A 136 9.71 -1.41 9.65
N ASP A 137 8.50 -0.98 9.30
CA ASP A 137 7.27 -1.39 9.99
C ASP A 137 7.04 -2.92 9.92
N ARG A 138 7.51 -3.56 8.87
CA ARG A 138 7.43 -5.03 8.72
C ARG A 138 8.65 -5.74 9.33
N LEU A 139 9.84 -5.20 9.09
CA LEU A 139 11.10 -5.81 9.52
C LEU A 139 11.22 -5.91 11.05
N VAL A 140 10.57 -5.01 11.80
CA VAL A 140 10.64 -5.00 13.28
C VAL A 140 10.21 -6.33 13.90
N TRP A 141 9.35 -7.09 13.24
CA TRP A 141 8.90 -8.39 13.75
C TRP A 141 9.97 -9.49 13.65
N GLU A 142 10.89 -9.35 12.72
CA GLU A 142 11.97 -10.31 12.47
C GLU A 142 13.29 -9.83 13.06
N ASN A 143 13.63 -8.57 12.82
CA ASN A 143 14.89 -7.95 13.27
C ASN A 143 14.66 -6.51 13.73
N PRO A 144 14.31 -6.31 15.03
CA PRO A 144 14.02 -4.98 15.56
C PRO A 144 15.18 -3.99 15.45
N GLN A 145 16.43 -4.46 15.65
CA GLN A 145 17.61 -3.61 15.59
C GLN A 145 17.84 -3.09 14.18
N ALA A 146 17.73 -3.95 13.18
CA ALA A 146 17.84 -3.54 11.78
C ALA A 146 16.70 -2.58 11.39
N ALA A 147 15.49 -2.82 11.87
CA ALA A 147 14.35 -1.91 11.65
C ALA A 147 14.62 -0.52 12.22
N MET A 148 15.17 -0.42 13.42
CA MET A 148 15.56 0.87 14.04
C MET A 148 16.66 1.57 13.22
N THR A 149 17.65 0.83 12.76
CA THR A 149 18.74 1.38 11.94
C THR A 149 18.20 1.96 10.64
N TRP A 150 17.32 1.22 9.96
CA TRP A 150 16.69 1.72 8.72
C TRP A 150 15.81 2.94 8.98
N ALA A 151 14.93 2.90 9.99
CA ALA A 151 14.07 4.03 10.34
C ALA A 151 14.90 5.28 10.67
N ASN A 152 16.02 5.12 11.36
CA ASN A 152 16.91 6.23 11.69
C ASN A 152 17.63 6.82 10.48
N SER A 153 17.69 6.12 9.36
CA SER A 153 18.28 6.61 8.11
C SER A 153 17.36 7.53 7.29
N ILE A 154 16.10 7.67 7.69
CA ILE A 154 15.14 8.56 7.03
C ILE A 154 15.63 10.00 7.15
N THR A 155 15.65 10.72 6.03
CA THR A 155 16.22 12.08 5.96
C THR A 155 15.25 13.16 6.40
N SER A 156 13.93 12.94 6.30
CA SER A 156 12.92 13.85 6.85
C SER A 156 12.81 13.66 8.37
N ASP A 157 12.98 14.72 9.14
CA ASP A 157 12.90 14.68 10.61
C ASP A 157 11.53 14.19 11.09
N GLU A 158 10.45 14.69 10.50
CA GLU A 158 9.09 14.30 10.84
C GLU A 158 8.86 12.80 10.55
N MET A 159 9.17 12.35 9.35
CA MET A 159 8.99 10.96 8.95
C MET A 159 9.88 10.02 9.75
N ARG A 160 11.11 10.43 10.04
CA ARG A 160 12.03 9.66 10.88
C ARG A 160 11.47 9.46 12.29
N ASN A 161 11.00 10.53 12.93
CA ASN A 161 10.44 10.48 14.26
C ASN A 161 9.19 9.58 14.30
N ASP A 162 8.32 9.69 13.31
CA ASP A 162 7.14 8.83 13.19
C ASP A 162 7.52 7.36 13.03
N ALA A 163 8.47 7.07 12.15
CA ALA A 163 8.93 5.70 11.91
C ALA A 163 9.60 5.10 13.16
N LEU A 164 10.47 5.84 13.82
CA LEU A 164 11.13 5.40 15.06
C LEU A 164 10.11 5.14 16.16
N THR A 165 9.08 5.97 16.28
CA THR A 165 8.00 5.79 17.26
C THR A 165 7.22 4.51 16.98
N ARG A 166 6.85 4.25 15.72
CA ARG A 166 6.13 3.01 15.36
C ARG A 166 6.97 1.76 15.59
N VAL A 167 8.21 1.78 15.17
CA VAL A 167 9.15 0.65 15.36
C VAL A 167 9.36 0.40 16.85
N GLY A 168 9.59 1.44 17.64
CA GLY A 168 9.76 1.31 19.09
C GLY A 168 8.54 0.72 19.78
N ARG A 169 7.33 1.14 19.40
CA ARG A 169 6.08 0.56 19.95
C ARG A 169 5.92 -0.91 19.58
N SER A 170 6.22 -1.28 18.35
CA SER A 170 6.14 -2.67 17.89
C SER A 170 7.17 -3.54 18.60
N TRP A 171 8.39 -3.03 18.79
CA TRP A 171 9.43 -3.74 19.53
C TRP A 171 9.04 -3.97 21.00
N ALA A 172 8.44 -2.98 21.65
CA ALA A 172 8.01 -3.09 23.04
C ALA A 172 6.89 -4.13 23.26
N ARG A 173 6.20 -4.55 22.22
CA ARG A 173 5.13 -5.57 22.28
C ARG A 173 5.64 -7.01 22.12
N LYS A 174 6.90 -7.19 21.81
CA LYS A 174 7.55 -8.51 21.76
C LYS A 174 7.92 -9.00 23.15
#